data_14ccf22e65b88d33be6275febf6d5ec2
#
_entry.id   14ccf22e65b88d33be6275febf6d5ec2
#
_cell.length_a   1.000
_cell.length_b   1.000
_cell.length_c   1.000
_cell.angle_alpha   90.00
_cell.angle_beta   90.00
_cell.angle_gamma   90.00
#
_symmetry.space_group_name_H-M   'P 1'
#
loop_
_entity.id
_entity.type
_entity.pdbx_description
1 polymer ?
#
loop_
_entity_poly.entity_id
_entity_poly.type
_entity_poly.pdbx_seq_one_letter_code
_entity_poly.pdbx_strand_id
1 'polypeptide(L)'
;MARQSTHSVSPVPAKKKPRDPVASGERDAAVNRAASHNYFLLDRFECGVALRGTEVKSIREGKANLKDSYGIVKDGEAFLLNAHIGPYSHGNISNHDSLRTRKLLLHQEEIRKLMGQTQLKGHTLIPTRLYFRNGRVKCELAVAKGKQDWDKRETERRREADREARAAIAQNKRKYAG
;
A
#
# COMPACT_ATOMS: atom_id res chain seq x y z
N MET A 1 1.31 36.31 44.50
CA MET A 1 2.28 35.38 43.84
C MET A 1 1.50 34.45 42.90
N ALA A 2 1.52 34.73 41.62
CA ALA A 2 0.80 33.94 40.61
C ALA A 2 1.74 32.88 40.02
N ARG A 3 1.37 31.60 40.14
CA ARG A 3 2.10 30.46 39.51
C ARG A 3 1.71 30.35 38.05
N GLN A 4 2.66 30.61 37.15
CA GLN A 4 2.52 30.34 35.72
C GLN A 4 2.65 28.84 35.50
N SER A 5 1.57 28.20 34.96
CA SER A 5 1.57 26.83 34.51
C SER A 5 2.10 26.78 33.05
N THR A 6 3.33 26.26 32.92
CA THR A 6 3.91 25.98 31.57
C THR A 6 3.26 24.74 31.00
N HIS A 7 2.44 24.94 29.96
CA HIS A 7 1.92 23.84 29.14
C HIS A 7 3.07 23.28 28.27
N SER A 8 3.55 22.09 28.60
CA SER A 8 4.49 21.38 27.74
C SER A 8 3.73 20.79 26.56
N VAL A 9 3.92 21.37 25.39
CA VAL A 9 3.42 20.82 24.11
C VAL A 9 4.28 19.63 23.74
N SER A 10 3.69 18.43 23.75
CA SER A 10 4.36 17.21 23.31
C SER A 10 4.71 17.31 21.81
N PRO A 11 5.94 16.93 21.39
CA PRO A 11 6.33 17.03 19.98
C PRO A 11 5.48 16.10 19.11
N VAL A 12 4.91 16.66 18.05
CA VAL A 12 4.18 15.92 17.01
C VAL A 12 5.14 14.91 16.37
N PRO A 13 4.79 13.61 16.29
CA PRO A 13 5.68 12.61 15.70
C PRO A 13 5.96 12.94 14.25
N ALA A 14 7.24 13.10 13.90
CA ALA A 14 7.69 13.41 12.55
C ALA A 14 7.17 12.37 11.55
N LYS A 15 6.55 12.82 10.46
CA LYS A 15 6.11 11.98 9.34
C LYS A 15 7.32 11.20 8.82
N LYS A 16 7.31 9.87 8.95
CA LYS A 16 8.35 9.00 8.39
C LYS A 16 8.44 9.23 6.89
N LYS A 17 9.61 9.64 6.40
CA LYS A 17 9.89 9.78 4.95
C LYS A 17 9.60 8.45 4.25
N PRO A 18 9.11 8.46 2.99
CA PRO A 18 9.01 7.25 2.17
C PRO A 18 10.37 6.58 2.12
N ARG A 19 10.44 5.29 2.44
CA ARG A 19 11.69 4.52 2.36
C ARG A 19 11.96 4.20 0.89
N ASP A 20 13.17 4.48 0.42
CA ASP A 20 13.60 4.08 -0.91
C ASP A 20 13.66 2.54 -0.98
N PRO A 21 12.90 1.89 -1.87
CA PRO A 21 12.80 0.43 -1.92
C PRO A 21 14.13 -0.26 -2.28
N VAL A 22 15.02 0.43 -2.97
CA VAL A 22 16.33 -0.11 -3.38
C VAL A 22 17.29 -0.26 -2.20
N ALA A 23 17.19 0.61 -1.18
CA ALA A 23 18.08 0.57 0.00
C ALA A 23 17.70 -0.54 1.01
N SER A 24 16.50 -1.13 0.90
CA SER A 24 15.97 -2.10 1.88
C SER A 24 16.00 -3.56 1.40
N GLY A 25 16.54 -3.86 0.22
CA GLY A 25 16.50 -5.21 -0.38
C GLY A 25 15.06 -5.67 -0.70
N GLU A 26 14.15 -4.75 -0.89
CA GLU A 26 12.75 -4.99 -1.21
C GLU A 26 12.57 -5.23 -2.71
N ARG A 27 11.80 -6.26 -3.06
CA ARG A 27 11.41 -6.56 -4.43
C ARG A 27 9.89 -6.54 -4.53
N ASP A 28 9.34 -5.59 -5.29
CA ASP A 28 7.91 -5.52 -5.56
C ASP A 28 7.45 -6.77 -6.34
N ALA A 29 6.37 -7.38 -5.86
CA ALA A 29 5.73 -8.52 -6.49
C ALA A 29 4.43 -8.12 -7.20
N ALA A 30 3.66 -7.20 -6.61
CA ALA A 30 2.46 -6.61 -7.22
C ALA A 30 2.25 -5.20 -6.69
N VAL A 31 1.87 -4.26 -7.57
CA VAL A 31 1.60 -2.87 -7.24
C VAL A 31 0.19 -2.49 -7.68
N ASN A 32 -0.58 -1.92 -6.77
CA ASN A 32 -1.91 -1.39 -7.06
C ASN A 32 -1.81 0.06 -7.58
N ARG A 33 -1.62 0.20 -8.88
CA ARG A 33 -1.52 1.51 -9.53
C ARG A 33 -2.83 2.31 -9.48
N ALA A 34 -3.98 1.62 -9.41
CA ALA A 34 -5.29 2.25 -9.32
C ALA A 34 -5.54 2.90 -7.96
N ALA A 35 -4.88 2.43 -6.89
CA ALA A 35 -5.06 2.97 -5.54
C ALA A 35 -4.79 4.47 -5.48
N SER A 36 -3.65 4.92 -6.00
CA SER A 36 -3.27 6.35 -5.98
C SER A 36 -4.07 7.22 -6.97
N HIS A 37 -4.73 6.60 -7.96
CA HIS A 37 -5.62 7.30 -8.88
C HIS A 37 -7.00 7.53 -8.23
N ASN A 38 -7.56 6.48 -7.62
CA ASN A 38 -8.93 6.48 -7.13
C ASN A 38 -9.08 7.00 -5.69
N TYR A 39 -7.99 7.02 -4.91
CA TYR A 39 -8.03 7.34 -3.49
C TYR A 39 -6.94 8.34 -3.09
N PHE A 40 -7.25 9.16 -2.09
CA PHE A 40 -6.25 9.86 -1.29
C PHE A 40 -5.69 8.87 -0.28
N LEU A 41 -4.41 8.54 -0.39
CA LEU A 41 -3.72 7.64 0.53
C LEU A 41 -3.23 8.44 1.74
N LEU A 42 -3.74 8.11 2.92
CA LEU A 42 -3.43 8.79 4.18
C LEU A 42 -2.25 8.09 4.87
N ASP A 43 -2.53 7.36 5.94
CA ASP A 43 -1.52 6.61 6.69
C ASP A 43 -1.23 5.26 6.00
N ARG A 44 0.03 4.80 6.07
CA ARG A 44 0.46 3.52 5.52
C ARG A 44 1.02 2.62 6.61
N PHE A 45 0.69 1.34 6.52
CA PHE A 45 1.10 0.30 7.46
C PHE A 45 1.76 -0.86 6.69
N GLU A 46 2.92 -1.32 7.19
CA GLU A 46 3.54 -2.54 6.71
C GLU A 46 2.98 -3.72 7.48
N CYS A 47 2.40 -4.69 6.79
CA CYS A 47 1.85 -5.89 7.40
C CYS A 47 2.43 -7.16 6.78
N GLY A 48 2.52 -8.22 7.57
CA GLY A 48 2.72 -9.57 7.06
C GLY A 48 1.43 -10.09 6.44
N VAL A 49 1.51 -11.12 5.62
CA VAL A 49 0.33 -11.79 5.02
C VAL A 49 0.41 -13.28 5.32
N ALA A 50 -0.65 -13.86 5.87
CA ALA A 50 -0.76 -15.30 6.10
C ALA A 50 -1.06 -16.01 4.77
N LEU A 51 -0.02 -16.59 4.17
CA LEU A 51 -0.05 -17.23 2.86
C LEU A 51 0.21 -18.75 2.97
N ARG A 52 -0.35 -19.49 2.01
CA ARG A 52 0.01 -20.88 1.76
C ARG A 52 1.28 -20.97 0.92
N GLY A 53 1.99 -22.09 0.96
CA GLY A 53 3.24 -22.28 0.20
C GLY A 53 3.07 -22.09 -1.31
N THR A 54 1.94 -22.56 -1.87
CA THR A 54 1.60 -22.38 -3.30
C THR A 54 1.36 -20.91 -3.65
N GLU A 55 0.77 -20.10 -2.76
CA GLU A 55 0.59 -18.67 -2.97
C GLU A 55 1.93 -17.92 -3.01
N VAL A 56 2.84 -18.23 -2.08
CA VAL A 56 4.17 -17.60 -2.06
C VAL A 56 4.93 -17.90 -3.36
N LYS A 57 4.85 -19.14 -3.86
CA LYS A 57 5.46 -19.52 -5.13
C LYS A 57 4.82 -18.79 -6.32
N SER A 58 3.49 -18.70 -6.35
CA SER A 58 2.74 -17.98 -7.36
C SER A 58 3.05 -16.46 -7.37
N ILE A 59 3.19 -15.85 -6.19
CA ILE A 59 3.60 -14.44 -6.07
C ILE A 59 5.03 -14.24 -6.63
N ARG A 60 5.95 -15.19 -6.44
CA ARG A 60 7.29 -15.15 -7.03
C ARG A 60 7.26 -15.22 -8.56
N GLU A 61 6.28 -15.93 -9.13
CA GLU A 61 6.00 -15.97 -10.57
C GLU A 61 5.30 -14.72 -11.11
N GLY A 62 5.01 -13.72 -10.25
CA GLY A 62 4.36 -12.49 -10.66
C GLY A 62 2.84 -12.63 -10.89
N LYS A 63 2.22 -13.71 -10.41
CA LYS A 63 0.79 -13.99 -10.60
C LYS A 63 -0.10 -13.38 -9.51
N ALA A 64 0.30 -12.24 -8.95
CA ALA A 64 -0.48 -11.51 -7.95
C ALA A 64 -1.06 -10.22 -8.53
N ASN A 65 -2.32 -9.93 -8.22
CA ASN A 65 -3.01 -8.70 -8.62
C ASN A 65 -3.81 -8.15 -7.42
N LEU A 66 -3.62 -6.86 -7.15
CA LEU A 66 -4.27 -6.13 -6.07
C LEU A 66 -5.41 -5.24 -6.56
N LYS A 67 -5.77 -5.30 -7.84
CA LYS A 67 -6.89 -4.53 -8.37
C LYS A 67 -8.16 -4.95 -7.63
N ASP A 68 -8.97 -3.96 -7.25
CA ASP A 68 -10.25 -4.14 -6.55
C ASP A 68 -10.16 -4.88 -5.20
N SER A 69 -8.94 -5.05 -4.67
CA SER A 69 -8.72 -5.61 -3.34
C SER A 69 -8.81 -4.53 -2.26
N TYR A 70 -9.26 -4.94 -1.08
CA TYR A 70 -9.41 -4.05 0.06
C TYR A 70 -9.13 -4.78 1.38
N GLY A 71 -8.86 -4.00 2.42
CA GLY A 71 -8.68 -4.50 3.78
C GLY A 71 -9.91 -4.26 4.63
N ILE A 72 -10.15 -5.14 5.60
CA ILE A 72 -11.12 -4.93 6.67
C ILE A 72 -10.48 -5.23 8.02
N VAL A 73 -11.01 -4.60 9.07
CA VAL A 73 -10.71 -4.98 10.46
C VAL A 73 -12.00 -5.55 11.04
N LYS A 74 -11.93 -6.79 11.52
CA LYS A 74 -13.03 -7.51 12.13
C LYS A 74 -12.51 -8.30 13.33
N ASP A 75 -13.22 -8.23 14.45
CA ASP A 75 -12.93 -8.99 15.68
C ASP A 75 -11.49 -8.81 16.19
N GLY A 76 -10.94 -7.60 16.05
CA GLY A 76 -9.56 -7.29 16.43
C GLY A 76 -8.48 -7.87 15.52
N GLU A 77 -8.83 -8.32 14.33
CA GLU A 77 -7.95 -8.85 13.31
C GLU A 77 -8.12 -8.11 11.99
N ALA A 78 -7.05 -8.04 11.20
CA ALA A 78 -7.10 -7.42 9.86
C ALA A 78 -7.08 -8.50 8.78
N PHE A 79 -7.86 -8.30 7.73
CA PHE A 79 -7.99 -9.23 6.61
C PHE A 79 -7.87 -8.51 5.29
N LEU A 80 -7.30 -9.19 4.30
CA LEU A 80 -7.20 -8.78 2.91
C LEU A 80 -8.19 -9.60 2.08
N LEU A 81 -9.10 -8.90 1.39
CA LEU A 81 -10.14 -9.47 0.54
C LEU A 81 -9.90 -9.11 -0.93
N ASN A 82 -10.41 -9.95 -1.82
CA ASN A 82 -10.36 -9.78 -3.28
C ASN A 82 -8.95 -9.60 -3.86
N ALA A 83 -7.89 -9.90 -3.12
CA ALA A 83 -6.56 -9.95 -3.69
C ALA A 83 -6.41 -11.24 -4.50
N HIS A 84 -6.28 -11.10 -5.82
CA HIS A 84 -6.12 -12.25 -6.71
C HIS A 84 -4.67 -12.75 -6.69
N ILE A 85 -4.49 -14.02 -6.29
CA ILE A 85 -3.22 -14.73 -6.42
C ILE A 85 -3.51 -15.97 -7.28
N GLY A 86 -3.01 -15.97 -8.51
CA GLY A 86 -3.25 -17.03 -9.47
C GLY A 86 -2.70 -18.39 -9.01
N PRO A 87 -3.09 -19.50 -9.62
CA PRO A 87 -2.59 -20.82 -9.29
C PRO A 87 -1.09 -20.93 -9.59
N TYR A 88 -0.37 -21.66 -8.72
CA TYR A 88 1.01 -22.01 -8.96
C TYR A 88 1.12 -23.03 -10.09
N SER A 89 1.98 -22.81 -11.08
CA SER A 89 2.09 -23.61 -12.30
C SER A 89 2.33 -25.11 -12.05
N HIS A 90 3.02 -25.44 -10.95
CA HIS A 90 3.35 -26.81 -10.57
C HIS A 90 2.57 -27.28 -9.34
N GLY A 91 1.47 -26.60 -8.98
CA GLY A 91 0.68 -26.90 -7.76
C GLY A 91 -0.34 -28.02 -7.93
N ASN A 92 -0.65 -28.42 -9.18
CA ASN A 92 -1.62 -29.45 -9.51
C ASN A 92 -2.91 -29.34 -8.66
N ILE A 93 -3.42 -30.46 -8.12
CA ILE A 93 -4.64 -30.53 -7.28
C ILE A 93 -4.49 -29.75 -5.95
N SER A 94 -3.27 -29.52 -5.47
CA SER A 94 -2.99 -28.83 -4.19
C SER A 94 -2.96 -27.30 -4.30
N ASN A 95 -3.48 -26.70 -5.36
CA ASN A 95 -3.55 -25.25 -5.50
C ASN A 95 -4.55 -24.63 -4.50
N HIS A 96 -4.38 -23.34 -4.28
CA HIS A 96 -5.21 -22.52 -3.42
C HIS A 96 -6.35 -21.86 -4.21
N ASP A 97 -7.39 -21.41 -3.51
CA ASP A 97 -8.38 -20.50 -4.08
C ASP A 97 -7.74 -19.12 -4.30
N SER A 98 -7.84 -18.63 -5.53
CA SER A 98 -7.21 -17.39 -5.98
C SER A 98 -7.72 -16.15 -5.24
N LEU A 99 -8.98 -16.11 -4.81
CA LEU A 99 -9.64 -14.97 -4.17
C LEU A 99 -9.87 -15.14 -2.67
N ARG A 100 -9.35 -16.19 -2.06
CA ARG A 100 -9.59 -16.44 -0.64
C ARG A 100 -9.23 -15.23 0.23
N THR A 101 -9.92 -15.06 1.33
CA THR A 101 -9.57 -14.09 2.38
C THR A 101 -8.24 -14.44 3.04
N ARG A 102 -7.37 -13.47 3.23
CA ARG A 102 -6.04 -13.63 3.83
C ARG A 102 -5.91 -12.76 5.06
N LYS A 103 -5.47 -13.36 6.16
CA LYS A 103 -5.20 -12.62 7.39
C LYS A 103 -3.96 -11.76 7.22
N LEU A 104 -4.04 -10.51 7.63
CA LEU A 104 -2.92 -9.58 7.71
C LEU A 104 -2.34 -9.60 9.12
N LEU A 105 -1.02 -9.67 9.20
CA LEU A 105 -0.28 -9.73 10.46
C LEU A 105 0.25 -8.34 10.79
N LEU A 106 -0.36 -7.72 11.78
CA LEU A 106 -0.08 -6.37 12.29
C LEU A 106 0.10 -6.43 13.81
N HIS A 107 0.78 -5.43 14.37
CA HIS A 107 0.81 -5.25 15.82
C HIS A 107 -0.57 -4.79 16.33
N GLN A 108 -0.89 -5.16 17.58
CA GLN A 108 -2.20 -4.84 18.17
C GLN A 108 -2.49 -3.33 18.18
N GLU A 109 -1.48 -2.51 18.41
CA GLU A 109 -1.60 -1.05 18.39
C GLU A 109 -1.94 -0.52 16.99
N GLU A 110 -1.34 -1.12 15.94
CA GLU A 110 -1.64 -0.77 14.55
C GLU A 110 -3.07 -1.15 14.18
N ILE A 111 -3.54 -2.32 14.63
CA ILE A 111 -4.92 -2.77 14.41
C ILE A 111 -5.91 -1.81 15.08
N ARG A 112 -5.64 -1.38 16.33
CA ARG A 112 -6.48 -0.40 17.04
C ARG A 112 -6.51 0.94 16.29
N LYS A 113 -5.37 1.40 15.79
CA LYS A 113 -5.27 2.62 15.00
C LYS A 113 -6.05 2.51 13.69
N LEU A 114 -5.92 1.40 12.97
CA LEU A 114 -6.67 1.11 11.76
C LEU A 114 -8.18 1.10 12.02
N MET A 115 -8.61 0.43 13.10
CA MET A 115 -10.02 0.36 13.48
C MET A 115 -10.60 1.76 13.73
N GLY A 116 -9.91 2.61 14.48
CA GLY A 116 -10.34 3.99 14.71
C GLY A 116 -10.42 4.82 13.42
N GLN A 117 -9.47 4.65 12.51
CA GLN A 117 -9.44 5.39 11.25
C GLN A 117 -10.50 4.90 10.25
N THR A 118 -10.82 3.61 10.22
CA THR A 118 -11.83 3.06 9.31
C THR A 118 -13.27 3.35 9.76
N GLN A 119 -13.48 3.71 11.04
CA GLN A 119 -14.79 4.18 11.52
C GLN A 119 -15.15 5.58 10.98
N LEU A 120 -14.18 6.35 10.50
CA LEU A 120 -14.44 7.66 9.91
C LEU A 120 -15.13 7.50 8.55
N LYS A 121 -16.20 8.28 8.33
CA LYS A 121 -17.01 8.22 7.10
C LYS A 121 -16.15 8.42 5.85
N GLY A 122 -16.28 7.50 4.91
CA GLY A 122 -15.58 7.55 3.62
C GLY A 122 -14.14 7.02 3.65
N HIS A 123 -13.68 6.47 4.78
CA HIS A 123 -12.38 5.82 4.86
C HIS A 123 -12.50 4.32 4.58
N THR A 124 -11.49 3.77 3.92
CA THR A 124 -11.35 2.34 3.61
C THR A 124 -9.87 1.93 3.69
N LEU A 125 -9.59 0.63 3.70
CA LEU A 125 -8.24 0.12 3.67
C LEU A 125 -7.93 -0.44 2.27
N ILE A 126 -6.88 0.08 1.63
CA ILE A 126 -6.49 -0.34 0.29
C ILE A 126 -5.05 -0.84 0.32
N PRO A 127 -4.77 -2.07 -0.14
CA PRO A 127 -3.40 -2.51 -0.33
C PRO A 127 -2.77 -1.75 -1.51
N THR A 128 -1.59 -1.19 -1.29
CA THR A 128 -0.86 -0.43 -2.30
C THR A 128 0.14 -1.28 -3.05
N ARG A 129 0.80 -2.22 -2.34
CA ARG A 129 1.76 -3.16 -2.94
C ARG A 129 1.94 -4.42 -2.10
N LEU A 130 2.30 -5.51 -2.80
CA LEU A 130 2.92 -6.70 -2.21
C LEU A 130 4.39 -6.72 -2.61
N TYR A 131 5.27 -7.07 -1.69
CA TYR A 131 6.70 -7.11 -1.93
C TYR A 131 7.39 -8.17 -1.08
N PHE A 132 8.56 -8.61 -1.52
CA PHE A 132 9.44 -9.47 -0.74
C PHE A 132 10.40 -8.62 0.08
N ARG A 133 10.53 -8.96 1.36
CA ARG A 133 11.53 -8.39 2.27
C ARG A 133 12.08 -9.51 3.14
N ASN A 134 13.41 -9.72 3.09
CA ASN A 134 14.08 -10.82 3.79
C ASN A 134 13.41 -12.18 3.55
N GLY A 135 13.06 -12.49 2.30
CA GLY A 135 12.42 -13.74 1.90
C GLY A 135 10.94 -13.91 2.27
N ARG A 136 10.36 -12.94 3.01
CA ARG A 136 8.94 -12.95 3.44
C ARG A 136 8.11 -12.00 2.57
N VAL A 137 6.87 -12.39 2.31
CA VAL A 137 5.90 -11.50 1.63
C VAL A 137 5.33 -10.51 2.64
N LYS A 138 5.42 -9.24 2.28
CA LYS A 138 4.83 -8.12 3.00
C LYS A 138 3.78 -7.45 2.14
N CYS A 139 2.81 -6.82 2.79
CA CYS A 139 1.80 -5.98 2.17
C CYS A 139 1.91 -4.57 2.76
N GLU A 140 1.93 -3.56 1.91
CA GLU A 140 1.73 -2.19 2.34
C GLU A 140 0.24 -1.88 2.23
N LEU A 141 -0.39 -1.63 3.38
CA LEU A 141 -1.80 -1.28 3.51
C LEU A 141 -1.92 0.21 3.79
N ALA A 142 -2.77 0.91 3.05
CA ALA A 142 -3.04 2.33 3.28
C ALA A 142 -4.47 2.56 3.74
N VAL A 143 -4.64 3.48 4.69
CA VAL A 143 -5.93 4.11 4.95
C VAL A 143 -6.19 5.07 3.82
N ALA A 144 -7.33 4.96 3.17
CA ALA A 144 -7.64 5.65 1.94
C ALA A 144 -9.03 6.31 2.00
N LYS A 145 -9.15 7.49 1.40
CA LYS A 145 -10.42 8.20 1.20
C LYS A 145 -10.69 8.29 -0.30
N GLY A 146 -11.89 7.91 -0.73
CA GLY A 146 -12.30 7.96 -2.14
C GLY A 146 -12.18 9.37 -2.71
N LYS A 147 -11.63 9.49 -3.91
CA LYS A 147 -11.58 10.74 -4.67
C LYS A 147 -12.89 10.97 -5.41
N GLN A 148 -13.32 12.21 -5.45
CA GLN A 148 -14.39 12.67 -6.32
C GLN A 148 -13.90 12.73 -7.79
N ASP A 149 -14.81 12.78 -8.75
CA ASP A 149 -14.41 12.75 -10.17
C ASP A 149 -13.60 13.99 -10.60
N TRP A 150 -13.84 15.14 -10.00
CA TRP A 150 -13.02 16.33 -10.23
C TRP A 150 -11.59 16.18 -9.67
N ASP A 151 -11.40 15.55 -8.51
CA ASP A 151 -10.09 15.23 -7.93
C ASP A 151 -9.28 14.27 -8.83
N LYS A 152 -9.98 13.30 -9.44
CA LYS A 152 -9.36 12.35 -10.36
C LYS A 152 -8.81 13.07 -11.59
N ARG A 153 -9.63 13.96 -12.22
CA ARG A 153 -9.23 14.76 -13.37
C ARG A 153 -8.04 15.67 -13.07
N GLU A 154 -8.01 16.30 -11.90
CA GLU A 154 -6.86 17.12 -11.47
C GLU A 154 -5.61 16.26 -11.29
N THR A 155 -5.74 15.08 -10.68
CA THR A 155 -4.63 14.13 -10.53
C THR A 155 -4.06 13.70 -11.88
N GLU A 156 -4.90 13.46 -12.88
CA GLU A 156 -4.47 13.11 -14.24
C GLU A 156 -3.73 14.25 -14.92
N ARG A 157 -4.29 15.46 -14.92
CA ARG A 157 -3.63 16.66 -15.47
C ARG A 157 -2.25 16.87 -14.86
N ARG A 158 -2.13 16.76 -13.55
CA ARG A 158 -0.85 16.90 -12.85
C ARG A 158 0.16 15.84 -13.27
N ARG A 159 -0.27 14.58 -13.41
CA ARG A 159 0.60 13.49 -13.89
C ARG A 159 1.07 13.69 -15.33
N GLU A 160 0.20 14.21 -16.19
CA GLU A 160 0.54 14.52 -17.58
C GLU A 160 1.58 15.64 -17.62
N ALA A 161 1.35 16.74 -16.91
CA ALA A 161 2.31 17.85 -16.81
C ALA A 161 3.68 17.39 -16.26
N ASP A 162 3.70 16.56 -15.20
CA ASP A 162 4.94 16.01 -14.66
C ASP A 162 5.66 15.10 -15.66
N ARG A 163 4.92 14.33 -16.48
CA ARG A 163 5.49 13.48 -17.52
C ARG A 163 6.10 14.32 -18.65
N GLU A 164 5.39 15.33 -19.10
CA GLU A 164 5.87 16.28 -20.13
C GLU A 164 7.11 17.03 -19.66
N ALA A 165 7.11 17.54 -18.43
CA ALA A 165 8.27 18.21 -17.86
C ALA A 165 9.50 17.29 -17.78
N ARG A 166 9.34 16.04 -17.38
CA ARG A 166 10.42 15.04 -17.36
C ARG A 166 10.91 14.70 -18.76
N ALA A 167 10.02 14.58 -19.73
CA ALA A 167 10.39 14.33 -21.12
C ALA A 167 11.20 15.49 -21.71
N ALA A 168 10.79 16.75 -21.46
CA ALA A 168 11.51 17.95 -21.89
C ALA A 168 12.91 18.03 -21.26
N ILE A 169 13.04 17.73 -19.96
CA ILE A 169 14.36 17.69 -19.29
C ILE A 169 15.26 16.60 -19.90
N ALA A 170 14.70 15.43 -20.19
CA ALA A 170 15.45 14.32 -20.79
C ALA A 170 15.93 14.67 -22.22
N GLN A 171 15.10 15.34 -23.02
CA GLN A 171 15.47 15.82 -24.35
C GLN A 171 16.58 16.88 -24.30
N ASN A 172 16.49 17.83 -23.37
CA ASN A 172 17.52 18.83 -23.19
C ASN A 172 18.85 18.21 -22.76
N LYS A 173 18.86 17.27 -21.82
CA LYS A 173 20.08 16.56 -21.43
C LYS A 173 20.75 15.84 -22.61
N ARG A 174 19.97 15.25 -23.54
CA ARG A 174 20.53 14.61 -24.75
C ARG A 174 21.15 15.59 -25.73
N LYS A 175 20.59 16.81 -25.84
CA LYS A 175 21.14 17.88 -26.71
C LYS A 175 22.46 18.46 -26.21
N TYR A 176 22.71 18.44 -24.88
CA TYR A 176 23.95 19.00 -24.29
C TYR A 176 25.00 17.92 -23.95
N ALA A 177 24.71 16.64 -24.19
CA ALA A 177 25.63 15.53 -23.94
C ALA A 177 26.30 14.97 -25.24
N GLY A 178 26.02 15.54 -26.39
CA GLY A 178 26.66 15.28 -27.68
C GLY A 178 27.39 16.54 -28.16
#